data_d404c4be57d5e3fb235f04243a246782
#
_entry.id   d404c4be57d5e3fb235f04243a246782
#
_cell.length_a   1.000
_cell.length_b   1.000
_cell.length_c   1.000
_cell.angle_alpha   90.00
_cell.angle_beta   90.00
_cell.angle_gamma   90.00
#
_symmetry.space_group_name_H-M   'P 1'
#
loop_
_entity.id
_entity.type
_entity.pdbx_description
1 polymer ?
#
loop_
_entity_poly.entity_id
_entity_poly.type
_entity_poly.pdbx_seq_one_letter_code
_entity_poly.pdbx_strand_id
1 'polypeptide(L)'
;MFFDEGMMGSNRADLCSRILKREFIDKWIVENGYTPENTVRAFGFGIKELTRSDNIKQVVAPYKVWLPLHERPFLSSCDCVDYVRNVWNIDPPDLYDQGFPHNNCGGACVKAGHGQWYLCYRKRRRVYDTWEQHEEAFRSKTGKDVSILRDRRGGSYKPLTLRELRRRFEEDGYRPSDMSGGCDCMGLNLVTMSMTPPQVSC
;
A
#
# COMPACT_ATOMS: atom_id res chain seq x y z
N MET A 1 -10.04 -6.64 -12.67
CA MET A 1 -10.41 -5.84 -11.49
C MET A 1 -10.64 -4.37 -11.85
N PHE A 2 -9.63 -3.51 -12.15
CA PHE A 2 -9.87 -2.06 -12.41
C PHE A 2 -10.79 -1.80 -13.58
N PHE A 3 -10.68 -2.56 -14.65
CA PHE A 3 -11.59 -2.47 -15.80
C PHE A 3 -13.02 -2.90 -15.44
N ASP A 4 -13.17 -3.94 -14.65
CA ASP A 4 -14.48 -4.48 -14.27
C ASP A 4 -15.21 -3.53 -13.33
N GLU A 5 -14.47 -2.93 -12.38
CA GLU A 5 -14.99 -1.90 -11.47
C GLU A 5 -15.16 -0.52 -12.13
N GLY A 6 -14.65 -0.34 -13.35
CA GLY A 6 -14.68 0.95 -14.05
C GLY A 6 -13.94 2.09 -13.30
N MET A 7 -13.01 1.74 -12.40
CA MET A 7 -12.27 2.66 -11.55
C MET A 7 -10.77 2.37 -11.59
N MET A 8 -9.97 3.42 -11.75
CA MET A 8 -8.52 3.32 -11.57
C MET A 8 -8.15 3.26 -10.09
N GLY A 9 -7.31 2.30 -9.71
CA GLY A 9 -6.76 2.24 -8.35
C GLY A 9 -5.90 3.47 -8.05
N SER A 10 -6.03 3.98 -6.85
CA SER A 10 -5.29 5.16 -6.37
C SER A 10 -5.22 5.15 -4.85
N ASN A 11 -4.53 6.12 -4.26
CA ASN A 11 -4.48 6.26 -2.80
C ASN A 11 -5.85 6.60 -2.15
N ARG A 12 -6.86 6.95 -2.93
CA ARG A 12 -8.23 7.24 -2.47
C ARG A 12 -9.18 6.06 -2.63
N ALA A 13 -8.86 5.13 -3.52
CA ALA A 13 -9.68 3.96 -3.81
C ALA A 13 -8.92 2.70 -3.42
N ASP A 14 -9.34 2.05 -2.35
CA ASP A 14 -8.67 0.87 -1.82
C ASP A 14 -9.18 -0.45 -2.42
N LEU A 15 -9.53 -0.43 -3.71
CA LEU A 15 -10.09 -1.56 -4.45
C LEU A 15 -9.29 -2.85 -4.25
N CYS A 16 -7.95 -2.77 -4.41
CA CYS A 16 -7.09 -3.95 -4.24
C CYS A 16 -7.21 -4.54 -2.84
N SER A 17 -7.19 -3.69 -1.81
CA SER A 17 -7.27 -4.15 -0.41
C SER A 17 -8.65 -4.66 -0.08
N ARG A 18 -9.69 -4.04 -0.61
CA ARG A 18 -11.07 -4.46 -0.42
C ARG A 18 -11.32 -5.82 -1.09
N ILE A 19 -11.16 -5.89 -2.39
CA ILE A 19 -11.57 -7.04 -3.21
C ILE A 19 -10.63 -8.22 -3.02
N LEU A 20 -9.30 -7.99 -3.14
CA LEU A 20 -8.31 -9.09 -3.18
C LEU A 20 -7.85 -9.56 -1.79
N LYS A 21 -8.19 -8.83 -0.72
CA LYS A 21 -7.77 -9.21 0.63
C LYS A 21 -8.95 -9.32 1.59
N ARG A 22 -9.64 -8.21 1.90
CA ARG A 22 -10.66 -8.21 2.95
C ARG A 22 -11.85 -9.09 2.60
N GLU A 23 -12.54 -8.81 1.51
CA GLU A 23 -13.70 -9.57 1.07
C GLU A 23 -13.37 -11.06 0.85
N PHE A 24 -12.19 -11.33 0.27
CA PHE A 24 -11.72 -12.68 0.07
C PHE A 24 -11.49 -13.42 1.41
N ILE A 25 -10.79 -12.79 2.36
CA ILE A 25 -10.53 -13.38 3.67
C ILE A 25 -11.83 -13.57 4.45
N ASP A 26 -12.71 -12.57 4.45
CA ASP A 26 -13.98 -12.64 5.18
C ASP A 26 -14.88 -13.76 4.64
N LYS A 27 -14.95 -13.91 3.32
CA LYS A 27 -15.63 -15.02 2.68
C LYS A 27 -15.01 -16.36 3.07
N TRP A 28 -13.68 -16.48 2.97
CA TRP A 28 -12.97 -17.72 3.31
C TRP A 28 -13.17 -18.13 4.77
N ILE A 29 -13.14 -17.18 5.70
CA ILE A 29 -13.40 -17.42 7.13
C ILE A 29 -14.77 -18.07 7.32
N VAL A 30 -15.82 -17.51 6.71
CA VAL A 30 -17.19 -18.03 6.82
C VAL A 30 -17.32 -19.42 6.17
N GLU A 31 -16.79 -19.59 4.97
CA GLU A 31 -16.87 -20.85 4.22
C GLU A 31 -16.14 -22.01 4.93
N ASN A 32 -15.14 -21.71 5.78
CA ASN A 32 -14.40 -22.72 6.52
C ASN A 32 -14.88 -22.88 7.99
N GLY A 33 -16.03 -22.33 8.34
CA GLY A 33 -16.65 -22.53 9.66
C GLY A 33 -15.95 -21.81 10.81
N TYR A 34 -15.17 -20.78 10.52
CA TYR A 34 -14.56 -19.92 11.52
C TYR A 34 -15.58 -18.89 12.02
N THR A 35 -15.88 -18.93 13.30
CA THR A 35 -16.86 -18.06 13.94
C THR A 35 -16.18 -17.16 15.00
N PRO A 36 -16.85 -16.09 15.46
CA PRO A 36 -16.30 -15.25 16.52
C PRO A 36 -15.99 -15.99 17.83
N GLU A 37 -16.67 -17.12 18.07
CA GLU A 37 -16.50 -17.92 19.28
C GLU A 37 -15.25 -18.81 19.23
N ASN A 38 -14.88 -19.27 18.02
CA ASN A 38 -13.77 -20.22 17.84
C ASN A 38 -12.53 -19.58 17.20
N THR A 39 -12.56 -18.29 16.88
CA THR A 39 -11.50 -17.66 16.08
C THR A 39 -11.01 -16.35 16.67
N VAL A 40 -9.68 -16.15 16.65
CA VAL A 40 -9.01 -14.89 16.92
C VAL A 40 -8.33 -14.40 15.65
N ARG A 41 -8.60 -13.18 15.24
CA ARG A 41 -7.96 -12.57 14.06
C ARG A 41 -6.68 -11.84 14.49
N ALA A 42 -5.53 -12.29 13.97
CA ALA A 42 -4.23 -11.67 14.24
C ALA A 42 -3.87 -10.62 13.18
N PHE A 43 -3.35 -9.47 13.62
CA PHE A 43 -2.91 -8.38 12.73
C PHE A 43 -1.53 -7.89 13.11
N GLY A 44 -0.63 -7.80 12.13
CA GLY A 44 0.74 -7.35 12.29
C GLY A 44 0.90 -5.82 12.27
N PHE A 45 0.05 -5.09 12.99
CA PHE A 45 0.25 -3.64 13.16
C PHE A 45 1.33 -3.38 14.21
N GLY A 46 2.29 -2.52 13.83
CA GLY A 46 3.32 -2.08 14.76
C GLY A 46 2.80 -1.03 15.76
N ILE A 47 3.57 -0.79 16.81
CA ILE A 47 3.19 0.15 17.88
C ILE A 47 2.98 1.59 17.41
N LYS A 48 3.56 1.96 16.26
CA LYS A 48 3.34 3.28 15.63
C LYS A 48 1.99 3.40 14.90
N GLU A 49 1.23 2.30 14.78
CA GLU A 49 -0.02 2.21 14.04
C GLU A 49 -1.25 2.09 14.96
N LEU A 50 -1.22 2.74 16.13
CA LEU A 50 -2.27 2.63 17.17
C LEU A 50 -3.67 2.92 16.63
N THR A 51 -3.83 4.00 15.87
CA THR A 51 -5.13 4.36 15.26
C THR A 51 -5.67 3.26 14.35
N ARG A 52 -4.80 2.62 13.58
CA ARG A 52 -5.19 1.49 12.72
C ARG A 52 -5.59 0.28 13.55
N SER A 53 -4.85 0.04 14.62
CA SER A 53 -5.10 -1.07 15.55
C SER A 53 -6.45 -0.93 16.26
N ASP A 54 -6.83 0.28 16.61
CA ASP A 54 -8.14 0.54 17.24
C ASP A 54 -9.27 0.45 16.23
N ASN A 55 -9.07 0.98 15.02
CA ASN A 55 -10.05 0.88 13.94
C ASN A 55 -10.32 -0.57 13.55
N ILE A 56 -9.31 -1.43 13.47
CA ILE A 56 -9.51 -2.82 13.03
C ILE A 56 -10.36 -3.61 14.03
N LYS A 57 -10.25 -3.32 15.32
CA LYS A 57 -11.10 -3.95 16.35
C LYS A 57 -12.58 -3.70 16.12
N GLN A 58 -12.93 -2.50 15.65
CA GLN A 58 -14.31 -2.14 15.30
C GLN A 58 -14.75 -2.78 13.99
N VAL A 59 -13.85 -2.80 12.99
CA VAL A 59 -14.17 -3.32 11.63
C VAL A 59 -14.45 -4.81 11.64
N VAL A 60 -13.69 -5.58 12.41
CA VAL A 60 -13.80 -7.04 12.43
C VAL A 60 -14.69 -7.58 13.55
N ALA A 61 -15.30 -6.69 14.34
CA ALA A 61 -16.24 -7.10 15.37
C ALA A 61 -17.35 -7.99 14.75
N PRO A 62 -17.80 -9.05 15.43
CA PRO A 62 -17.50 -9.42 16.83
C PRO A 62 -16.25 -10.32 17.03
N TYR A 63 -15.41 -10.54 16.02
CA TYR A 63 -14.20 -11.35 16.20
C TYR A 63 -13.23 -10.72 17.19
N LYS A 64 -12.59 -11.54 18.01
CA LYS A 64 -11.47 -11.11 18.86
C LYS A 64 -10.27 -10.76 18.00
N VAL A 65 -9.54 -9.73 18.40
CA VAL A 65 -8.33 -9.24 17.72
C VAL A 65 -7.10 -9.50 18.58
N TRP A 66 -6.06 -10.05 17.96
CA TRP A 66 -4.73 -10.17 18.55
C TRP A 66 -3.74 -9.30 17.78
N LEU A 67 -2.93 -8.54 18.52
CA LEU A 67 -1.95 -7.60 17.99
C LEU A 67 -0.55 -7.99 18.51
N PRO A 68 0.09 -9.02 17.96
CA PRO A 68 1.34 -9.56 18.51
C PRO A 68 2.48 -8.53 18.58
N LEU A 69 2.53 -7.56 17.66
CA LEU A 69 3.56 -6.51 17.66
C LEU A 69 3.31 -5.39 18.68
N HIS A 70 2.15 -5.41 19.38
CA HIS A 70 1.88 -4.55 20.53
C HIS A 70 2.29 -5.19 21.85
N GLU A 71 2.78 -6.42 21.84
CA GLU A 71 3.32 -7.12 22.98
C GLU A 71 4.85 -6.96 23.01
N ARG A 72 5.45 -7.13 24.19
CA ARG A 72 6.92 -7.08 24.30
C ARG A 72 7.54 -8.23 23.50
N PRO A 73 8.63 -8.00 22.76
CA PRO A 73 9.53 -6.82 22.75
C PRO A 73 9.16 -5.63 21.85
N PHE A 74 7.92 -5.43 21.39
CA PHE A 74 7.47 -4.29 20.56
C PHE A 74 8.28 -4.12 19.28
N LEU A 75 8.32 -5.13 18.44
CA LEU A 75 9.10 -5.13 17.22
C LEU A 75 8.64 -4.06 16.23
N SER A 76 9.57 -3.30 15.68
CA SER A 76 9.37 -2.44 14.53
C SER A 76 9.35 -3.25 13.23
N SER A 77 8.98 -2.61 12.10
CA SER A 77 9.06 -3.27 10.79
C SER A 77 10.48 -3.69 10.43
N CYS A 78 11.49 -2.89 10.81
CA CYS A 78 12.90 -3.23 10.58
C CYS A 78 13.32 -4.42 11.45
N ASP A 79 12.96 -4.41 12.74
CA ASP A 79 13.23 -5.54 13.63
C ASP A 79 12.61 -6.84 13.12
N CYS A 80 11.39 -6.77 12.54
CA CYS A 80 10.75 -7.93 11.94
C CYS A 80 11.54 -8.48 10.74
N VAL A 81 12.05 -7.60 9.86
CA VAL A 81 12.87 -8.00 8.71
C VAL A 81 14.18 -8.62 9.19
N ASP A 82 14.86 -8.00 10.17
CA ASP A 82 16.09 -8.50 10.74
C ASP A 82 15.87 -9.83 11.46
N TYR A 83 14.74 -9.98 12.16
CA TYR A 83 14.40 -11.23 12.84
C TYR A 83 14.20 -12.38 11.84
N VAL A 84 13.49 -12.14 10.75
CA VAL A 84 13.27 -13.13 9.67
C VAL A 84 14.61 -13.54 9.06
N ARG A 85 15.50 -12.59 8.79
CA ARG A 85 16.81 -12.84 8.20
C ARG A 85 17.75 -13.57 9.15
N ASN A 86 17.89 -13.07 10.37
CA ASN A 86 18.96 -13.49 11.26
C ASN A 86 18.56 -14.63 12.22
N VAL A 87 17.28 -14.75 12.56
CA VAL A 87 16.79 -15.78 13.49
C VAL A 87 16.16 -16.95 12.74
N TRP A 88 15.37 -16.68 11.71
CA TRP A 88 14.74 -17.74 10.93
C TRP A 88 15.57 -18.17 9.71
N ASN A 89 16.66 -17.45 9.41
CA ASN A 89 17.51 -17.67 8.25
C ASN A 89 16.71 -17.74 6.93
N ILE A 90 15.73 -16.83 6.80
CA ILE A 90 14.90 -16.67 5.60
C ILE A 90 15.22 -15.33 4.97
N ASP A 91 15.59 -15.34 3.69
CA ASP A 91 15.83 -14.10 2.97
C ASP A 91 14.52 -13.28 2.82
N PRO A 92 14.48 -12.03 3.30
CA PRO A 92 13.37 -11.14 3.03
C PRO A 92 13.24 -10.87 1.53
N PRO A 93 12.04 -10.44 1.06
CA PRO A 93 11.86 -10.06 -0.33
C PRO A 93 12.86 -9.00 -0.78
N ASP A 94 13.46 -9.17 -1.97
CA ASP A 94 14.47 -8.29 -2.58
C ASP A 94 14.13 -6.81 -2.58
N LEU A 95 12.86 -6.46 -2.56
CA LEU A 95 12.43 -5.05 -2.58
C LEU A 95 12.92 -4.29 -1.34
N TYR A 96 13.04 -4.93 -0.18
CA TYR A 96 13.58 -4.29 1.02
C TYR A 96 15.05 -3.89 0.79
N ASP A 97 15.86 -4.78 0.22
CA ASP A 97 17.27 -4.50 -0.10
C ASP A 97 17.43 -3.47 -1.24
N GLN A 98 16.39 -3.29 -2.05
CA GLN A 98 16.32 -2.26 -3.07
C GLN A 98 15.86 -0.89 -2.53
N GLY A 99 15.51 -0.79 -1.24
CA GLY A 99 15.10 0.43 -0.55
C GLY A 99 13.60 0.71 -0.63
N PHE A 100 12.77 -0.27 -1.02
CA PHE A 100 11.32 -0.10 -0.97
C PHE A 100 10.81 -0.21 0.48
N PRO A 101 9.84 0.62 0.89
CA PRO A 101 9.30 0.59 2.25
C PRO A 101 8.45 -0.65 2.52
N HIS A 102 8.04 -1.36 1.48
CA HIS A 102 7.25 -2.59 1.57
C HIS A 102 7.28 -3.38 0.26
N ASN A 103 6.99 -4.68 0.34
CA ASN A 103 6.98 -5.59 -0.82
C ASN A 103 5.64 -5.63 -1.58
N ASN A 104 4.73 -4.67 -1.38
CA ASN A 104 3.42 -4.69 -2.02
C ASN A 104 3.51 -4.46 -3.52
N CYS A 105 2.77 -5.28 -4.28
CA CYS A 105 2.61 -5.15 -5.73
C CYS A 105 3.93 -5.09 -6.51
N GLY A 106 4.98 -5.75 -6.01
CA GLY A 106 6.29 -5.73 -6.69
C GLY A 106 6.92 -4.33 -6.81
N GLY A 107 6.61 -3.42 -5.90
CA GLY A 107 7.10 -2.04 -5.88
C GLY A 107 6.16 -1.03 -6.57
N ALA A 108 5.16 -1.49 -7.33
CA ALA A 108 4.23 -0.65 -8.09
C ALA A 108 2.85 -0.55 -7.42
N CYS A 109 2.82 -0.21 -6.14
CA CYS A 109 1.56 -0.04 -5.42
C CYS A 109 0.82 1.21 -5.90
N VAL A 110 -0.43 1.07 -6.33
CA VAL A 110 -1.28 2.19 -6.78
C VAL A 110 -1.58 3.21 -5.67
N LYS A 111 -1.37 2.85 -4.41
CA LYS A 111 -1.51 3.75 -3.26
C LYS A 111 -0.20 4.46 -2.88
N ALA A 112 0.91 4.12 -3.55
CA ALA A 112 2.21 4.72 -3.26
C ALA A 112 2.34 6.15 -3.80
N GLY A 113 3.18 6.93 -3.14
CA GLY A 113 3.53 8.29 -3.54
C GLY A 113 4.56 8.36 -4.68
N HIS A 114 4.88 9.57 -5.10
CA HIS A 114 5.77 9.81 -6.23
C HIS A 114 7.19 9.24 -6.01
N GLY A 115 7.71 9.27 -4.78
CA GLY A 115 9.04 8.74 -4.46
C GLY A 115 9.15 7.24 -4.69
N GLN A 116 8.15 6.47 -4.26
CA GLN A 116 8.14 5.03 -4.50
C GLN A 116 7.99 4.72 -6.00
N TRP A 117 7.19 5.48 -6.75
CA TRP A 117 7.10 5.34 -8.20
C TRP A 117 8.39 5.73 -8.90
N TYR A 118 9.14 6.72 -8.38
CA TYR A 118 10.48 7.04 -8.85
C TYR A 118 11.46 5.88 -8.60
N LEU A 119 11.41 5.28 -7.42
CA LEU A 119 12.21 4.09 -7.10
C LEU A 119 11.86 2.90 -8.00
N CYS A 120 10.56 2.68 -8.26
CA CYS A 120 10.09 1.67 -9.20
C CYS A 120 10.63 1.94 -10.62
N TYR A 121 10.57 3.18 -11.10
CA TYR A 121 11.17 3.59 -12.37
C TYR A 121 12.67 3.27 -12.44
N ARG A 122 13.41 3.53 -11.36
CA ARG A 122 14.86 3.34 -11.29
C ARG A 122 15.30 1.87 -11.15
N LYS A 123 14.60 1.09 -10.34
CA LYS A 123 14.99 -0.26 -9.94
C LYS A 123 14.20 -1.36 -10.63
N ARG A 124 12.98 -1.06 -11.04
CA ARG A 124 12.01 -2.03 -11.59
C ARG A 124 11.38 -1.50 -12.90
N ARG A 125 12.21 -1.04 -13.83
CA ARG A 125 11.78 -0.36 -15.05
C ARG A 125 10.66 -1.11 -15.79
N ARG A 126 10.80 -2.42 -15.98
CA ARG A 126 9.77 -3.23 -16.68
C ARG A 126 8.42 -3.19 -15.98
N VAL A 127 8.43 -3.21 -14.64
CA VAL A 127 7.20 -3.10 -13.84
C VAL A 127 6.56 -1.72 -14.02
N TYR A 128 7.37 -0.66 -13.98
CA TYR A 128 6.89 0.70 -14.23
C TYR A 128 6.25 0.83 -15.60
N ASP A 129 6.93 0.37 -16.65
CA ASP A 129 6.45 0.45 -18.03
C ASP A 129 5.15 -0.34 -18.24
N THR A 130 5.01 -1.50 -17.61
CA THR A 130 3.77 -2.28 -17.61
C THR A 130 2.61 -1.51 -16.98
N TRP A 131 2.83 -0.84 -15.87
CA TRP A 131 1.80 -0.05 -15.21
C TRP A 131 1.46 1.23 -15.99
N GLU A 132 2.44 1.87 -16.63
CA GLU A 132 2.20 2.97 -17.57
C GLU A 132 1.27 2.52 -18.70
N GLN A 133 1.53 1.37 -19.30
CA GLN A 133 0.68 0.79 -20.37
C GLN A 133 -0.73 0.47 -19.85
N HIS A 134 -0.87 -0.10 -18.66
CA HIS A 134 -2.17 -0.39 -18.06
C HIS A 134 -2.98 0.88 -17.78
N GLU A 135 -2.33 1.93 -17.27
CA GLU A 135 -2.97 3.22 -17.05
C GLU A 135 -3.48 3.84 -18.35
N GLU A 136 -2.65 3.87 -19.40
CA GLU A 136 -3.02 4.38 -20.71
C GLU A 136 -4.15 3.57 -21.36
N ALA A 137 -4.09 2.24 -21.29
CA ALA A 137 -5.14 1.36 -21.78
C ALA A 137 -6.47 1.60 -21.08
N PHE A 138 -6.43 1.81 -19.75
CA PHE A 138 -7.64 2.14 -18.99
C PHE A 138 -8.24 3.48 -19.42
N ARG A 139 -7.42 4.52 -19.55
CA ARG A 139 -7.84 5.85 -20.01
C ARG A 139 -8.46 5.79 -21.42
N SER A 140 -7.77 5.11 -22.34
CA SER A 140 -8.26 4.95 -23.72
C SER A 140 -9.59 4.20 -23.79
N LYS A 141 -9.73 3.10 -23.02
CA LYS A 141 -10.94 2.27 -23.04
C LYS A 141 -12.15 2.96 -22.39
N THR A 142 -11.92 3.75 -21.33
CA THR A 142 -13.00 4.35 -20.55
C THR A 142 -13.31 5.80 -20.93
N GLY A 143 -12.42 6.46 -21.66
CA GLY A 143 -12.51 7.90 -21.96
C GLY A 143 -12.37 8.81 -20.72
N LYS A 144 -12.00 8.25 -19.55
CA LYS A 144 -11.92 9.00 -18.29
C LYS A 144 -10.58 9.67 -18.13
N ASP A 145 -10.56 10.95 -17.75
CA ASP A 145 -9.35 11.67 -17.35
C ASP A 145 -9.00 11.35 -15.89
N VAL A 146 -8.45 10.16 -15.66
CA VAL A 146 -8.04 9.64 -14.37
C VAL A 146 -6.60 9.15 -14.41
N SER A 147 -5.94 9.06 -13.25
CA SER A 147 -4.59 8.51 -13.13
C SER A 147 -4.39 7.90 -11.75
N ILE A 148 -3.37 7.05 -11.62
CA ILE A 148 -2.94 6.48 -10.35
C ILE A 148 -2.51 7.59 -9.40
N LEU A 149 -1.73 8.55 -9.92
CA LEU A 149 -1.16 9.64 -9.14
C LEU A 149 -1.85 10.97 -9.42
N ARG A 150 -1.56 11.95 -8.57
CA ARG A 150 -2.04 13.31 -8.72
C ARG A 150 -0.92 14.32 -8.58
N ASP A 151 -0.96 15.34 -9.42
CA ASP A 151 -0.13 16.53 -9.25
C ASP A 151 -0.78 17.44 -8.19
N ARG A 152 -0.04 17.75 -7.15
CA ARG A 152 -0.48 18.63 -6.06
C ARG A 152 0.18 20.01 -6.13
N ARG A 153 1.00 20.25 -7.14
CA ARG A 153 1.66 21.54 -7.31
C ARG A 153 0.65 22.62 -7.68
N GLY A 154 0.85 23.83 -7.17
CA GLY A 154 -0.01 24.96 -7.44
C GLY A 154 -1.41 24.86 -6.82
N GLY A 155 -1.62 24.04 -5.78
CA GLY A 155 -2.90 23.94 -5.06
C GLY A 155 -4.00 23.19 -5.83
N SER A 156 -3.72 22.67 -7.01
CA SER A 156 -4.69 21.89 -7.80
C SER A 156 -4.39 20.39 -7.74
N TYR A 157 -5.47 19.58 -7.71
CA TYR A 157 -5.38 18.13 -7.71
C TYR A 157 -5.66 17.59 -9.12
N LYS A 158 -4.71 17.76 -10.03
CA LYS A 158 -4.85 17.26 -11.42
C LYS A 158 -4.37 15.81 -11.52
N PRO A 159 -4.95 14.99 -12.43
CA PRO A 159 -4.38 13.71 -12.77
C PRO A 159 -2.91 13.85 -13.20
N LEU A 160 -2.06 12.95 -12.71
CA LEU A 160 -0.66 12.86 -13.12
C LEU A 160 -0.42 11.42 -13.60
N THR A 161 -0.40 11.24 -14.91
CA THR A 161 -0.17 9.92 -15.50
C THR A 161 1.26 9.45 -15.25
N LEU A 162 1.48 8.13 -15.24
CA LEU A 162 2.82 7.57 -15.14
C LEU A 162 3.70 7.99 -16.33
N ARG A 163 3.12 8.16 -17.53
CA ARG A 163 3.81 8.70 -18.70
C ARG A 163 4.34 10.12 -18.44
N GLU A 164 3.50 11.00 -17.94
CA GLU A 164 3.91 12.38 -17.62
C GLU A 164 4.91 12.40 -16.45
N LEU A 165 4.72 11.54 -15.45
CA LEU A 165 5.66 11.41 -14.34
C LEU A 165 7.05 10.94 -14.83
N ARG A 166 7.10 9.98 -15.74
CA ARG A 166 8.34 9.52 -16.38
C ARG A 166 9.02 10.64 -17.16
N ARG A 167 8.28 11.39 -17.98
CA ARG A 167 8.81 12.56 -18.67
C ARG A 167 9.50 13.54 -17.69
N ARG A 168 8.86 13.81 -16.55
CA ARG A 168 9.45 14.67 -15.52
C ARG A 168 10.73 14.10 -14.92
N PHE A 169 10.83 12.79 -14.79
CA PHE A 169 12.08 12.15 -14.34
C PHE A 169 13.20 12.32 -15.37
N GLU A 170 12.86 12.17 -16.64
CA GLU A 170 13.82 12.15 -17.76
C GLU A 170 14.24 13.57 -18.18
N GLU A 171 13.28 14.48 -18.32
CA GLU A 171 13.50 15.82 -18.91
C GLU A 171 13.60 16.92 -17.87
N ASP A 172 12.73 16.94 -16.85
CA ASP A 172 12.68 18.03 -15.87
C ASP A 172 13.59 17.78 -14.64
N GLY A 173 14.28 16.65 -14.60
CA GLY A 173 15.13 16.30 -13.46
C GLY A 173 14.38 16.06 -12.16
N TYR A 174 13.07 15.79 -12.20
CA TYR A 174 12.26 15.58 -11.00
C TYR A 174 12.71 14.35 -10.21
N ARG A 175 13.05 14.56 -8.94
CA ARG A 175 13.57 13.52 -8.04
C ARG A 175 12.81 13.55 -6.71
N PRO A 176 11.59 13.00 -6.67
CA PRO A 176 10.80 12.98 -5.44
C PRO A 176 11.42 12.07 -4.39
N SER A 177 11.47 12.55 -3.15
CA SER A 177 11.87 11.77 -1.97
C SER A 177 10.69 11.29 -1.13
N ASP A 178 9.45 11.70 -1.49
CA ASP A 178 8.24 11.34 -0.78
C ASP A 178 7.92 9.85 -0.99
N MET A 179 8.28 9.03 0.00
CA MET A 179 7.97 7.61 0.08
C MET A 179 6.63 7.34 0.76
N SER A 180 5.85 8.38 1.05
CA SER A 180 4.51 8.26 1.65
C SER A 180 3.53 7.50 0.75
N GLY A 181 2.49 6.96 1.35
CA GLY A 181 1.49 6.21 0.63
C GLY A 181 1.83 4.72 0.55
N GLY A 182 1.66 4.02 1.65
CA GLY A 182 1.71 2.57 1.69
C GLY A 182 0.34 1.94 1.45
N CYS A 183 0.32 0.65 1.18
CA CYS A 183 -0.90 -0.13 1.16
C CYS A 183 -1.45 -0.25 2.59
N ASP A 184 -2.42 0.56 2.90
CA ASP A 184 -3.26 0.44 4.10
C ASP A 184 -4.21 -0.75 3.92
N CYS A 185 -3.64 -1.96 3.91
CA CYS A 185 -4.35 -3.16 3.50
C CYS A 185 -5.52 -3.52 4.42
N MET A 186 -5.59 -2.96 5.61
CA MET A 186 -6.61 -3.25 6.63
C MET A 186 -7.19 -2.00 7.31
N GLY A 187 -6.86 -0.79 6.84
CA GLY A 187 -7.35 0.46 7.43
C GLY A 187 -8.51 1.06 6.65
N LEU A 188 -9.61 1.36 7.33
CA LEU A 188 -10.58 2.33 6.86
C LEU A 188 -9.94 3.71 6.93
N ASN A 189 -9.85 4.43 5.80
CA ASN A 189 -9.55 5.84 5.80
C ASN A 189 -10.76 6.62 6.36
N LEU A 190 -10.87 6.67 7.68
CA LEU A 190 -11.57 7.78 8.29
C LEU A 190 -10.64 8.99 8.13
N VAL A 191 -11.08 9.95 7.36
CA VAL A 191 -10.42 11.24 7.18
C VAL A 191 -10.23 11.87 8.55
N THR A 192 -9.02 11.81 9.09
CA THR A 192 -8.58 12.67 10.16
C THR A 192 -7.43 13.51 9.65
N MET A 193 -7.58 14.80 9.83
CA MET A 193 -6.66 15.85 9.44
C MET A 193 -5.24 15.59 9.93
N SER A 194 -4.31 15.83 9.01
CA SER A 194 -2.94 16.36 9.22
C SER A 194 -2.28 16.10 10.57
N MET A 195 -1.46 15.06 10.63
CA MET A 195 -0.19 15.13 11.35
C MET A 195 0.87 14.47 10.48
N THR A 196 1.92 15.20 10.19
CA THR A 196 3.10 14.78 9.43
C THR A 196 3.72 13.56 10.14
N PRO A 197 3.85 12.39 9.52
CA PRO A 197 4.55 11.30 10.16
C PRO A 197 6.06 11.59 10.16
N PRO A 198 6.78 11.23 11.23
CA PRO A 198 8.22 11.29 11.23
C PRO A 198 8.79 10.32 10.19
N GLN A 199 9.80 10.76 9.48
CA GLN A 199 10.56 9.94 8.54
C GLN A 199 11.18 8.76 9.28
N VAL A 200 10.86 7.55 8.85
CA VAL A 200 11.54 6.34 9.30
C VAL A 200 12.50 5.94 8.19
N SER A 201 13.77 6.22 8.40
CA SER A 201 14.85 5.55 7.67
C SER A 201 15.06 4.18 8.31
N CYS A 202 14.84 3.13 7.58
CA CYS A 202 15.54 1.86 7.78
C CYS A 202 16.87 1.92 7.05
#